data_58c62268fe7b62cffc5a2213227d104c
#
_entry.id   58c62268fe7b62cffc5a2213227d104c
#
_cell.length_a   1.000
_cell.length_b   1.000
_cell.length_c   1.000
_cell.angle_alpha   90.00
_cell.angle_beta   90.00
_cell.angle_gamma   90.00
#
_symmetry.space_group_name_H-M   'P 1'
#
loop_
_entity.id
_entity.type
_entity.pdbx_description
1 polymer ?
#
loop_
_entity_poly.entity_id
_entity_poly.type
_entity_poly.pdbx_seq_one_letter_code
_entity_poly.pdbx_strand_id
1 'polypeptide(L)'
;WEKIYASGYDDSGMYLGACQECQAKIIEPVMENNQLGYSGSNSGGSLLIEGGIFRRNSSGVAPNGENPGDGPPVQDGQCNHDPKNKKPKKGWLPEFTTTNIARCTIIRHNLITENNNNSTPATGSAEGAPFGAGVELPGDYGDLVEENTITDNASDGVLAFEYPNPFPPTSETIYFQNSGNKVAKNVLSGNGTLGMNPKFEGDIAFEGGVFKEKSVDNCFSGNTYSGNTYPAPSELETTWGCQNATTPNFITLANASEGTEFIDYLLALQEHSENRTREPQAAPPAQETMSNPCREVPVTPLCP
;
A
#
# COMPACT_ATOMS: atom_id res chain seq x y z
N TRP A 1 -15.59 5.16 -8.07
CA TRP A 1 -15.24 4.25 -9.16
C TRP A 1 -15.71 2.85 -8.82
N GLU A 2 -16.35 2.19 -9.78
CA GLU A 2 -16.89 0.85 -9.59
C GLU A 2 -16.60 0.00 -10.83
N LYS A 3 -16.15 -1.25 -10.61
CA LYS A 3 -15.92 -2.26 -11.66
C LYS A 3 -15.01 -1.78 -12.79
N ILE A 4 -13.94 -1.06 -12.44
CA ILE A 4 -12.95 -0.62 -13.42
C ILE A 4 -11.93 -1.72 -13.67
N TYR A 5 -11.42 -1.76 -14.89
CA TYR A 5 -10.32 -2.60 -15.31
C TYR A 5 -9.18 -1.76 -15.86
N ALA A 6 -7.95 -2.04 -15.40
CA ALA A 6 -6.75 -1.41 -15.93
C ALA A 6 -5.61 -2.42 -16.05
N SER A 7 -4.90 -2.39 -17.16
CA SER A 7 -3.80 -3.31 -17.44
C SER A 7 -2.73 -2.67 -18.33
N GLY A 8 -1.47 -2.98 -18.04
CA GLY A 8 -0.33 -2.59 -18.88
C GLY A 8 0.15 -1.16 -18.70
N TYR A 9 -0.14 -0.55 -17.57
CA TYR A 9 0.33 0.81 -17.27
C TYR A 9 1.71 0.78 -16.63
N ASP A 10 2.52 1.75 -17.01
CA ASP A 10 3.92 1.92 -16.62
C ASP A 10 4.10 2.60 -15.26
N ASP A 11 3.06 3.21 -14.73
CA ASP A 11 3.02 3.75 -13.38
C ASP A 11 2.04 2.95 -12.52
N SER A 12 0.74 3.16 -12.66
CA SER A 12 -0.26 2.44 -11.88
C SER A 12 -1.54 2.18 -12.66
N GLY A 13 -2.20 1.08 -12.36
CA GLY A 13 -3.53 0.81 -12.91
C GLY A 13 -4.55 1.84 -12.47
N MET A 14 -4.40 2.35 -11.25
CA MET A 14 -5.14 3.48 -10.74
C MET A 14 -4.27 4.34 -9.84
N TYR A 15 -4.30 5.64 -10.04
CA TYR A 15 -3.63 6.63 -9.22
C TYR A 15 -4.64 7.56 -8.56
N LEU A 16 -4.49 7.75 -7.25
CA LEU A 16 -5.20 8.75 -6.48
C LEU A 16 -4.23 9.38 -5.49
N GLY A 17 -3.66 10.50 -5.85
CA GLY A 17 -2.59 11.15 -5.10
C GLY A 17 -2.78 12.64 -4.91
N ALA A 18 -1.87 13.26 -4.18
CA ALA A 18 -1.84 14.69 -3.84
C ALA A 18 -3.14 15.20 -3.19
N CYS A 19 -3.78 14.39 -2.38
CA CYS A 19 -5.08 14.69 -1.82
C CYS A 19 -5.19 14.22 -0.36
N GLN A 20 -4.83 15.07 0.58
CA GLN A 20 -4.87 14.77 2.01
C GLN A 20 -6.26 14.49 2.58
N GLU A 21 -7.29 15.04 1.99
CA GLU A 21 -8.68 14.94 2.47
C GLU A 21 -9.61 14.42 1.38
N CYS A 22 -9.16 13.45 0.60
CA CYS A 22 -9.97 12.81 -0.42
C CYS A 22 -11.18 12.11 0.19
N GLN A 23 -12.25 12.05 -0.59
CA GLN A 23 -13.39 11.18 -0.33
C GLN A 23 -13.64 10.34 -1.57
N ALA A 24 -13.23 9.09 -1.55
CA ALA A 24 -13.32 8.23 -2.71
C ALA A 24 -13.60 6.78 -2.35
N LYS A 25 -14.31 6.10 -3.24
CA LYS A 25 -14.49 4.65 -3.21
C LYS A 25 -14.03 4.04 -4.52
N ILE A 26 -13.27 2.98 -4.40
CA ILE A 26 -12.81 2.12 -5.48
C ILE A 26 -13.37 0.74 -5.18
N ILE A 27 -14.44 0.36 -5.88
CA ILE A 27 -15.21 -0.85 -5.60
C ILE A 27 -15.05 -1.85 -6.74
N GLU A 28 -14.72 -3.08 -6.40
CA GLU A 28 -14.55 -4.21 -7.33
C GLU A 28 -13.62 -3.88 -8.53
N PRO A 29 -12.47 -3.21 -8.33
CA PRO A 29 -11.53 -2.99 -9.42
C PRO A 29 -10.81 -4.27 -9.81
N VAL A 30 -10.36 -4.36 -11.07
CA VAL A 30 -9.41 -5.38 -11.52
C VAL A 30 -8.20 -4.67 -12.10
N MET A 31 -7.07 -4.77 -11.40
CA MET A 31 -5.80 -4.15 -11.75
C MET A 31 -4.75 -5.23 -11.98
N GLU A 32 -4.33 -5.41 -13.23
CA GLU A 32 -3.38 -6.46 -13.56
C GLU A 32 -2.31 -6.02 -14.56
N ASN A 33 -1.12 -6.58 -14.46
CA ASN A 33 0.00 -6.33 -15.37
C ASN A 33 0.47 -4.86 -15.39
N ASN A 34 0.28 -4.13 -14.32
CA ASN A 34 0.75 -2.75 -14.18
C ASN A 34 2.05 -2.71 -13.36
N GLN A 35 2.77 -1.61 -13.38
CA GLN A 35 3.89 -1.42 -12.45
C GLN A 35 3.35 -1.46 -11.00
N LEU A 36 2.38 -0.62 -10.67
CA LEU A 36 1.59 -0.73 -9.44
C LEU A 36 0.13 -1.01 -9.79
N GLY A 37 -0.52 -1.87 -9.05
CA GLY A 37 -1.96 -2.04 -9.21
C GLY A 37 -2.71 -0.77 -8.81
N TYR A 38 -2.37 -0.22 -7.65
CA TYR A 38 -2.83 1.08 -7.17
C TYR A 38 -1.66 1.87 -6.59
N SER A 39 -1.63 3.17 -6.86
CA SER A 39 -0.73 4.13 -6.22
C SER A 39 -1.53 5.27 -5.57
N GLY A 40 -1.12 5.66 -4.35
CA GLY A 40 -1.82 6.65 -3.55
C GLY A 40 -0.90 7.70 -2.94
N SER A 41 0.08 8.25 -3.70
CA SER A 41 1.06 9.19 -3.17
C SER A 41 0.41 10.37 -2.46
N ASN A 42 0.70 10.53 -1.17
CA ASN A 42 0.18 11.58 -0.30
C ASN A 42 -1.35 11.73 -0.36
N SER A 43 -2.04 10.62 -0.48
CA SER A 43 -3.50 10.59 -0.44
C SER A 43 -4.00 10.09 0.91
N GLY A 44 -5.04 10.71 1.40
CA GLY A 44 -5.63 10.39 2.69
C GLY A 44 -7.10 10.74 2.70
N GLY A 45 -7.58 11.11 3.86
CA GLY A 45 -8.98 11.49 3.97
C GLY A 45 -9.86 10.28 4.24
N SER A 46 -10.76 9.94 3.35
CA SER A 46 -11.60 8.75 3.44
C SER A 46 -11.58 7.98 2.12
N LEU A 47 -10.53 7.23 1.92
CA LEU A 47 -10.34 6.39 0.75
C LEU A 47 -10.72 4.94 1.08
N LEU A 48 -11.55 4.33 0.25
CA LEU A 48 -11.95 2.93 0.38
C LEU A 48 -11.62 2.17 -0.89
N ILE A 49 -10.84 1.10 -0.75
CA ILE A 49 -10.52 0.13 -1.80
C ILE A 49 -11.09 -1.21 -1.38
N GLU A 50 -12.15 -1.68 -2.05
CA GLU A 50 -12.91 -2.83 -1.60
C GLU A 50 -13.33 -3.79 -2.70
N GLY A 51 -13.21 -5.09 -2.42
CA GLY A 51 -13.75 -6.16 -3.27
C GLY A 51 -13.01 -6.34 -4.60
N GLY A 52 -11.82 -5.78 -4.74
CA GLY A 52 -11.04 -5.79 -5.97
C GLY A 52 -10.10 -6.97 -6.12
N ILE A 53 -9.51 -7.06 -7.31
CA ILE A 53 -8.46 -8.00 -7.66
C ILE A 53 -7.23 -7.20 -8.12
N PHE A 54 -6.12 -7.36 -7.41
CA PHE A 54 -4.83 -6.77 -7.73
C PHE A 54 -3.84 -7.90 -7.98
N ARG A 55 -3.54 -8.18 -9.25
CA ARG A 55 -2.73 -9.36 -9.58
C ARG A 55 -1.76 -9.12 -10.71
N ARG A 56 -0.65 -9.87 -10.70
CA ARG A 56 0.35 -9.85 -11.77
C ARG A 56 0.89 -8.46 -12.07
N ASN A 57 0.86 -7.58 -11.10
CA ASN A 57 1.56 -6.31 -11.16
C ASN A 57 3.03 -6.51 -10.73
N SER A 58 3.86 -5.50 -10.85
CA SER A 58 5.15 -5.49 -10.17
C SER A 58 4.93 -5.46 -8.66
N SER A 59 4.04 -4.57 -8.18
CA SER A 59 3.52 -4.55 -6.82
C SER A 59 2.02 -4.25 -6.82
N GLY A 60 1.31 -4.71 -5.79
CA GLY A 60 -0.16 -4.70 -5.80
C GLY A 60 -0.77 -3.35 -5.47
N VAL A 61 -0.83 -3.01 -4.19
CA VAL A 61 -1.52 -1.80 -3.68
C VAL A 61 -0.55 -1.00 -2.84
N ALA A 62 -0.24 0.22 -3.25
CA ALA A 62 0.74 1.09 -2.62
C ALA A 62 0.14 2.47 -2.27
N PRO A 63 -0.63 2.60 -1.18
CA PRO A 63 -0.78 3.91 -0.58
C PRO A 63 0.59 4.34 -0.04
N ASN A 64 0.93 5.60 -0.14
CA ASN A 64 2.24 6.06 0.33
C ASN A 64 2.21 7.53 0.74
N GLY A 65 3.05 7.89 1.72
CA GLY A 65 3.21 9.25 2.21
C GLY A 65 4.52 9.92 1.76
N GLU A 66 5.12 9.44 0.71
CA GLU A 66 6.54 9.67 0.40
C GLU A 66 6.87 10.86 -0.50
N ASN A 67 5.88 11.49 -1.11
CA ASN A 67 6.17 12.53 -2.11
C ASN A 67 5.87 13.94 -1.60
N PRO A 68 6.89 14.74 -1.23
CA PRO A 68 6.68 16.11 -0.79
C PRO A 68 6.33 17.06 -1.95
N GLY A 69 6.55 16.64 -3.20
CA GLY A 69 6.20 17.41 -4.39
C GLY A 69 4.70 17.40 -4.72
N ASP A 70 3.99 16.39 -4.24
CA ASP A 70 2.57 16.17 -4.51
C ASP A 70 1.64 16.76 -3.43
N GLY A 71 2.11 17.73 -2.69
CA GLY A 71 1.38 18.33 -1.60
C GLY A 71 1.90 17.86 -0.24
N PRO A 72 1.31 18.35 0.87
CA PRO A 72 1.74 17.94 2.18
C PRO A 72 1.52 16.44 2.38
N PRO A 73 2.41 15.74 3.10
CA PRO A 73 2.23 14.33 3.41
C PRO A 73 0.96 14.11 4.24
N VAL A 74 0.42 12.91 4.19
CA VAL A 74 -0.79 12.54 4.94
C VAL A 74 -0.62 12.69 6.45
N GLN A 75 0.62 12.62 6.96
CA GLN A 75 0.97 12.86 8.36
C GLN A 75 0.60 14.27 8.83
N ASP A 76 0.62 15.24 7.94
CA ASP A 76 0.21 16.63 8.24
C ASP A 76 -1.30 16.82 8.14
N GLY A 77 -2.00 15.84 7.61
CA GLY A 77 -3.45 15.83 7.47
C GLY A 77 -4.18 15.18 8.64
N GLN A 78 -5.49 15.16 8.50
CA GLN A 78 -6.35 14.55 9.50
C GLN A 78 -7.30 13.64 8.77
N CYS A 79 -6.96 12.38 8.66
CA CYS A 79 -7.74 11.45 7.89
C CYS A 79 -9.25 11.61 8.14
N ASN A 80 -9.89 10.81 8.95
CA ASN A 80 -11.34 10.95 9.18
C ASN A 80 -11.72 11.58 10.53
N HIS A 81 -10.76 12.20 11.23
CA HIS A 81 -11.00 12.77 12.56
C HIS A 81 -10.65 14.27 12.62
N ASP A 82 -11.44 14.99 13.38
CA ASP A 82 -11.04 16.30 13.88
C ASP A 82 -10.06 16.08 15.06
N PRO A 83 -8.81 16.56 15.01
CA PRO A 83 -7.82 16.34 16.07
C PRO A 83 -8.25 16.92 17.41
N LYS A 84 -9.06 17.97 17.41
CA LYS A 84 -9.54 18.60 18.65
C LYS A 84 -10.62 17.77 19.34
N ASN A 85 -11.44 17.08 18.58
CA ASN A 85 -12.61 16.35 19.06
C ASN A 85 -12.54 14.85 18.88
N LYS A 86 -11.55 14.33 18.15
CA LYS A 86 -11.44 12.90 17.76
C LYS A 86 -12.75 12.35 17.17
N LYS A 87 -13.48 13.19 16.45
CA LYS A 87 -14.76 12.82 15.81
C LYS A 87 -14.58 12.81 14.30
N PRO A 88 -15.25 11.88 13.61
CA PRO A 88 -15.26 11.88 12.15
C PRO A 88 -15.78 13.20 11.62
N LYS A 89 -15.17 13.72 10.57
CA LYS A 89 -15.62 14.93 9.89
C LYS A 89 -17.00 14.70 9.26
N LYS A 90 -17.85 15.72 9.27
CA LYS A 90 -19.16 15.66 8.65
C LYS A 90 -19.02 15.43 7.14
N GLY A 91 -19.75 14.47 6.63
CA GLY A 91 -19.77 14.16 5.18
C GLY A 91 -18.75 13.10 4.75
N TRP A 92 -17.95 12.56 5.68
CA TRP A 92 -17.07 11.45 5.37
C TRP A 92 -17.85 10.15 5.16
N LEU A 93 -17.21 9.21 4.44
CA LEU A 93 -17.84 7.94 4.11
C LEU A 93 -18.23 7.17 5.38
N PRO A 94 -19.40 6.48 5.38
CA PRO A 94 -19.89 5.77 6.57
C PRO A 94 -18.90 4.76 7.14
N GLU A 95 -18.11 4.12 6.30
CA GLU A 95 -17.12 3.13 6.67
C GLU A 95 -16.06 3.70 7.63
N PHE A 96 -15.80 5.00 7.53
CA PHE A 96 -14.86 5.71 8.40
C PHE A 96 -15.52 6.27 9.67
N THR A 97 -16.81 6.42 9.70
CA THR A 97 -17.53 7.03 10.83
C THR A 97 -17.78 6.06 11.98
N THR A 98 -17.66 4.77 11.73
CA THR A 98 -17.86 3.72 12.74
C THR A 98 -16.61 3.42 13.56
N THR A 99 -15.46 3.90 13.13
CA THR A 99 -14.19 3.72 13.84
C THR A 99 -13.91 4.92 14.73
N ASN A 100 -13.45 4.67 15.96
CA ASN A 100 -12.96 5.74 16.83
C ASN A 100 -11.49 6.10 16.55
N ILE A 101 -10.92 5.57 15.49
CA ILE A 101 -9.52 5.70 15.12
C ILE A 101 -9.46 6.40 13.75
N ALA A 102 -8.60 7.38 13.60
CA ALA A 102 -8.33 7.99 12.30
C ALA A 102 -7.89 6.93 11.30
N ARG A 103 -8.44 6.98 10.09
CA ARG A 103 -8.06 6.12 8.97
C ARG A 103 -7.96 6.97 7.72
N CYS A 104 -6.86 6.79 6.99
CA CYS A 104 -6.62 7.48 5.74
C CYS A 104 -7.13 6.66 4.58
N THR A 105 -6.68 5.42 4.47
CA THR A 105 -7.16 4.47 3.46
C THR A 105 -7.64 3.19 4.12
N ILE A 106 -8.74 2.65 3.65
CA ILE A 106 -9.21 1.31 4.01
C ILE A 106 -9.07 0.42 2.79
N ILE A 107 -8.28 -0.63 2.93
CA ILE A 107 -8.04 -1.67 1.93
C ILE A 107 -8.63 -2.95 2.49
N ARG A 108 -9.78 -3.40 1.97
CA ARG A 108 -10.46 -4.57 2.54
C ARG A 108 -11.18 -5.43 1.52
N HIS A 109 -11.36 -6.70 1.88
CA HIS A 109 -12.08 -7.71 1.08
C HIS A 109 -11.51 -7.87 -0.34
N ASN A 110 -10.22 -7.56 -0.56
CA ASN A 110 -9.59 -7.69 -1.85
C ASN A 110 -8.85 -9.03 -1.98
N LEU A 111 -8.71 -9.48 -3.20
CA LEU A 111 -7.75 -10.51 -3.60
C LEU A 111 -6.49 -9.80 -4.15
N ILE A 112 -5.37 -9.93 -3.46
CA ILE A 112 -4.10 -9.33 -3.81
C ILE A 112 -3.10 -10.46 -4.02
N THR A 113 -2.80 -10.81 -5.27
CA THR A 113 -2.13 -12.07 -5.56
C THR A 113 -1.20 -12.02 -6.77
N GLU A 114 -0.20 -12.90 -6.77
CA GLU A 114 0.72 -13.05 -7.90
C GLU A 114 1.36 -11.73 -8.35
N ASN A 115 1.61 -10.78 -7.44
CA ASN A 115 2.34 -9.56 -7.80
C ASN A 115 3.83 -9.90 -7.87
N ASN A 116 4.22 -10.41 -9.03
CA ASN A 116 5.52 -10.99 -9.33
C ASN A 116 5.88 -10.82 -10.82
N ASN A 117 5.23 -9.89 -11.52
CA ASN A 117 5.36 -9.77 -12.96
C ASN A 117 6.58 -8.93 -13.37
N ASN A 118 7.64 -9.61 -13.77
CA ASN A 118 8.86 -8.97 -14.29
C ASN A 118 8.67 -8.22 -15.61
N SER A 119 7.57 -8.45 -16.31
CA SER A 119 7.31 -7.89 -17.65
C SER A 119 6.45 -6.62 -17.64
N THR A 120 6.06 -6.13 -16.46
CA THR A 120 5.31 -4.88 -16.39
C THR A 120 6.13 -3.74 -16.95
N PRO A 121 5.53 -2.83 -17.73
CA PRO A 121 6.22 -1.62 -18.13
C PRO A 121 6.52 -0.80 -16.87
N ALA A 122 7.62 -0.06 -16.86
CA ALA A 122 7.95 0.84 -15.77
C ALA A 122 8.68 2.05 -16.31
N THR A 123 8.20 3.22 -15.95
CA THR A 123 8.83 4.51 -16.20
C THR A 123 8.48 5.47 -15.08
N GLY A 124 9.22 6.57 -14.97
CA GLY A 124 8.94 7.57 -13.97
C GLY A 124 9.20 7.10 -12.53
N SER A 125 8.48 7.69 -11.57
CA SER A 125 8.70 7.45 -10.13
C SER A 125 8.34 6.04 -9.68
N ALA A 126 7.35 5.42 -10.31
CA ALA A 126 6.94 4.07 -9.96
C ALA A 126 7.95 2.97 -10.37
N GLU A 127 8.93 3.29 -11.23
CA GLU A 127 9.98 2.34 -11.59
C GLU A 127 10.80 1.89 -10.39
N GLY A 128 11.04 2.80 -9.43
CA GLY A 128 11.77 2.55 -8.21
C GLY A 128 10.96 1.96 -7.06
N ALA A 129 9.70 1.60 -7.26
CA ALA A 129 8.93 0.94 -6.20
C ALA A 129 9.49 -0.46 -5.92
N PRO A 130 9.52 -0.94 -4.67
CA PRO A 130 9.92 -2.29 -4.32
C PRO A 130 9.15 -3.34 -5.13
N PHE A 131 9.87 -4.34 -5.60
CA PHE A 131 9.27 -5.40 -6.43
C PHE A 131 8.63 -6.49 -5.59
N GLY A 132 7.43 -6.89 -5.97
CA GLY A 132 6.85 -8.15 -5.53
C GLY A 132 5.98 -8.10 -4.29
N ALA A 133 5.70 -6.93 -3.74
CA ALA A 133 4.82 -6.82 -2.58
C ALA A 133 3.32 -6.85 -2.96
N GLY A 134 2.51 -7.46 -2.09
CA GLY A 134 1.06 -7.40 -2.22
C GLY A 134 0.53 -6.02 -1.83
N VAL A 135 0.82 -5.57 -0.63
CA VAL A 135 0.53 -4.23 -0.13
C VAL A 135 1.82 -3.58 0.34
N GLU A 136 2.09 -2.38 -0.14
CA GLU A 136 3.21 -1.56 0.31
C GLU A 136 2.69 -0.36 1.11
N LEU A 137 3.31 -0.11 2.26
CA LEU A 137 3.00 1.02 3.13
C LEU A 137 4.28 1.83 3.42
N PRO A 138 4.88 2.48 2.41
CA PRO A 138 6.09 3.29 2.59
C PRO A 138 5.75 4.64 3.19
N GLY A 139 6.24 4.92 4.38
CA GLY A 139 6.02 6.17 5.09
C GLY A 139 4.54 6.53 5.30
N ASP A 140 3.71 5.55 5.43
CA ASP A 140 2.26 5.69 5.39
C ASP A 140 1.65 5.96 6.76
N TYR A 141 0.47 6.56 6.79
CA TYR A 141 -0.16 7.01 8.01
C TYR A 141 -1.64 6.64 8.09
N GLY A 142 -1.98 5.90 9.15
CA GLY A 142 -3.38 5.70 9.54
C GLY A 142 -4.18 4.78 8.62
N ASP A 143 -3.53 3.91 7.88
CA ASP A 143 -4.21 3.00 6.97
C ASP A 143 -4.74 1.75 7.67
N LEU A 144 -5.76 1.17 7.07
CA LEU A 144 -6.38 -0.07 7.52
C LEU A 144 -6.34 -1.10 6.40
N VAL A 145 -5.54 -2.15 6.59
CA VAL A 145 -5.47 -3.32 5.70
C VAL A 145 -6.19 -4.45 6.40
N GLU A 146 -7.44 -4.75 6.05
CA GLU A 146 -8.22 -5.76 6.75
C GLU A 146 -9.01 -6.70 5.85
N GLU A 147 -9.16 -7.93 6.31
CA GLU A 147 -10.03 -8.94 5.69
C GLU A 147 -9.72 -9.16 4.20
N ASN A 148 -8.45 -9.01 3.78
CA ASN A 148 -7.98 -9.33 2.45
C ASN A 148 -7.44 -10.76 2.37
N THR A 149 -7.43 -11.31 1.17
CA THR A 149 -6.66 -12.50 0.80
C THR A 149 -5.42 -12.02 0.05
N ILE A 150 -4.24 -12.22 0.64
CA ILE A 150 -2.96 -11.71 0.14
C ILE A 150 -2.02 -12.89 -0.09
N THR A 151 -1.86 -13.33 -1.33
CA THR A 151 -1.18 -14.60 -1.61
C THR A 151 -0.23 -14.54 -2.80
N ASP A 152 0.78 -15.40 -2.74
CA ASP A 152 1.66 -15.67 -3.88
C ASP A 152 2.37 -14.42 -4.45
N ASN A 153 2.61 -13.42 -3.60
CA ASN A 153 3.39 -12.24 -3.96
C ASN A 153 4.89 -12.54 -3.83
N ALA A 154 5.72 -11.96 -4.69
CA ALA A 154 7.10 -12.38 -4.82
C ALA A 154 7.96 -12.05 -3.60
N SER A 155 7.88 -10.84 -3.06
CA SER A 155 8.64 -10.44 -1.87
C SER A 155 7.81 -10.59 -0.59
N ASP A 156 6.73 -9.84 -0.48
CA ASP A 156 5.97 -9.76 0.76
C ASP A 156 4.47 -9.73 0.52
N GLY A 157 3.71 -10.28 1.44
CA GLY A 157 2.27 -10.04 1.47
C GLY A 157 1.98 -8.58 1.84
N VAL A 158 2.56 -8.11 2.94
CA VAL A 158 2.52 -6.70 3.36
C VAL A 158 3.94 -6.24 3.68
N LEU A 159 4.42 -5.23 2.98
CA LEU A 159 5.71 -4.59 3.19
C LEU A 159 5.48 -3.16 3.72
N ALA A 160 5.84 -2.90 4.96
CA ALA A 160 5.62 -1.61 5.59
C ALA A 160 6.91 -1.06 6.21
N PHE A 161 7.28 0.17 5.86
CA PHE A 161 8.56 0.74 6.25
C PHE A 161 8.53 2.27 6.30
N GLU A 162 9.46 2.83 7.08
CA GLU A 162 9.77 4.26 7.04
C GLU A 162 10.46 4.61 5.74
N TYR A 163 10.15 5.76 5.19
CA TYR A 163 10.70 6.19 3.92
C TYR A 163 11.48 7.50 4.03
N PRO A 164 12.75 7.51 3.64
CA PRO A 164 13.48 8.76 3.48
C PRO A 164 12.98 9.45 2.21
N ASN A 165 12.67 10.74 2.27
CA ASN A 165 12.28 11.48 1.10
C ASN A 165 13.37 11.42 0.00
N PRO A 166 13.11 10.74 -1.13
CA PRO A 166 14.08 10.65 -2.21
C PRO A 166 14.21 11.94 -3.02
N PHE A 167 13.28 12.89 -2.86
CA PHE A 167 13.21 14.13 -3.61
C PHE A 167 13.28 15.34 -2.68
N PRO A 168 14.36 15.54 -1.91
CA PRO A 168 14.43 16.68 -1.01
C PRO A 168 14.41 17.99 -1.82
N PRO A 169 13.39 18.86 -1.66
CA PRO A 169 13.40 20.17 -2.28
C PRO A 169 14.40 21.10 -1.60
N THR A 170 14.98 20.68 -0.49
CA THR A 170 15.87 21.43 0.39
C THR A 170 17.05 20.60 0.85
N SER A 171 17.99 21.21 1.54
CA SER A 171 19.14 20.56 2.18
C SER A 171 18.76 19.63 3.35
N GLU A 172 17.49 19.54 3.70
CA GLU A 172 17.00 18.71 4.79
C GLU A 172 16.32 17.45 4.24
N THR A 173 16.77 16.30 4.70
CA THR A 173 16.10 15.02 4.42
C THR A 173 14.84 14.94 5.27
N ILE A 174 13.70 14.80 4.61
CA ILE A 174 12.43 14.54 5.27
C ILE A 174 12.25 13.03 5.36
N TYR A 175 11.89 12.54 6.53
CA TYR A 175 11.58 11.14 6.76
C TYR A 175 10.08 11.00 6.99
N PHE A 176 9.47 10.08 6.26
CA PHE A 176 8.06 9.75 6.44
C PHE A 176 7.94 8.53 7.34
N GLN A 177 7.35 8.77 8.50
CA GLN A 177 7.07 7.73 9.49
C GLN A 177 5.96 6.81 8.99
N ASN A 178 6.15 5.52 9.18
CA ASN A 178 5.07 4.55 9.02
C ASN A 178 4.32 4.43 10.35
N SER A 179 3.19 5.11 10.50
CA SER A 179 2.54 5.26 11.82
C SER A 179 1.02 5.11 11.77
N GLY A 180 0.46 4.55 12.84
CA GLY A 180 -0.99 4.46 13.02
C GLY A 180 -1.67 3.44 12.09
N ASN A 181 -0.93 2.61 11.40
CA ASN A 181 -1.49 1.63 10.48
C ASN A 181 -1.99 0.38 11.23
N LYS A 182 -3.06 -0.20 10.74
CA LYS A 182 -3.61 -1.44 11.24
C LYS A 182 -3.67 -2.50 10.16
N VAL A 183 -3.03 -3.63 10.40
CA VAL A 183 -3.11 -4.82 9.54
C VAL A 183 -3.86 -5.92 10.29
N ALA A 184 -5.08 -6.25 9.86
CA ALA A 184 -5.95 -7.10 10.66
C ALA A 184 -6.77 -8.10 9.85
N LYS A 185 -6.93 -9.31 10.37
CA LYS A 185 -7.82 -10.35 9.86
C LYS A 185 -7.55 -10.74 8.39
N ASN A 186 -6.35 -10.48 7.87
CA ASN A 186 -5.98 -10.91 6.54
C ASN A 186 -5.59 -12.38 6.55
N VAL A 187 -5.82 -13.03 5.41
CA VAL A 187 -5.29 -14.37 5.13
C VAL A 187 -4.09 -14.21 4.22
N LEU A 188 -2.91 -14.51 4.75
CA LEU A 188 -1.65 -14.37 4.03
C LEU A 188 -1.02 -15.76 3.80
N SER A 189 -0.61 -16.03 2.56
CA SER A 189 0.01 -17.32 2.24
C SER A 189 0.82 -17.30 0.93
N GLY A 190 1.88 -18.09 0.88
CA GLY A 190 2.68 -18.24 -0.34
C GLY A 190 3.48 -17.01 -0.75
N ASN A 191 3.56 -16.01 0.11
CA ASN A 191 4.37 -14.82 -0.15
C ASN A 191 5.85 -15.08 0.18
N GLY A 192 6.77 -14.28 -0.39
CA GLY A 192 8.20 -14.41 -0.10
C GLY A 192 8.90 -15.51 -0.88
N THR A 193 8.78 -15.51 -2.19
CA THR A 193 9.36 -16.52 -3.08
C THR A 193 10.50 -16.01 -3.95
N LEU A 194 10.85 -14.73 -3.84
CA LEU A 194 11.87 -14.09 -4.66
C LEU A 194 13.29 -14.57 -4.30
N GLY A 195 13.51 -14.88 -3.03
CA GLY A 195 14.78 -15.45 -2.54
C GLY A 195 15.89 -14.43 -2.30
N MET A 196 15.55 -13.16 -2.09
CA MET A 196 16.53 -12.11 -1.83
C MET A 196 17.00 -12.08 -0.37
N ASN A 197 16.06 -12.12 0.56
CA ASN A 197 16.41 -12.17 1.98
C ASN A 197 15.39 -12.99 2.78
N PRO A 198 15.68 -14.22 3.14
CA PRO A 198 14.73 -15.11 3.82
C PRO A 198 14.36 -14.66 5.24
N LYS A 199 15.04 -13.66 5.79
CA LYS A 199 14.69 -13.08 7.10
C LYS A 199 13.50 -12.15 6.99
N PHE A 200 13.43 -11.36 5.92
CA PHE A 200 12.40 -10.35 5.74
C PHE A 200 11.31 -10.79 4.77
N GLU A 201 11.65 -11.52 3.71
CA GLU A 201 10.66 -12.02 2.76
C GLU A 201 9.62 -12.93 3.42
N GLY A 202 8.33 -12.66 3.15
CA GLY A 202 7.26 -13.49 3.64
C GLY A 202 5.87 -12.86 3.65
N ASP A 203 5.06 -13.27 4.60
CA ASP A 203 3.69 -12.78 4.68
C ASP A 203 3.62 -11.33 5.16
N ILE A 204 4.48 -10.93 6.09
CA ILE A 204 4.62 -9.53 6.52
C ILE A 204 6.10 -9.21 6.76
N ALA A 205 6.56 -8.08 6.20
CA ALA A 205 7.77 -7.42 6.63
C ALA A 205 7.41 -6.01 7.12
N PHE A 206 7.64 -5.78 8.40
CA PHE A 206 7.36 -4.49 9.02
C PHE A 206 8.61 -3.93 9.68
N GLU A 207 8.95 -2.70 9.30
CA GLU A 207 10.06 -1.97 9.86
C GLU A 207 9.59 -0.58 10.35
N GLY A 208 10.12 -0.17 11.50
CA GLY A 208 9.96 1.18 12.02
C GLY A 208 11.11 1.52 12.97
N GLY A 209 11.70 2.70 12.80
CA GLY A 209 12.77 3.20 13.65
C GLY A 209 14.18 2.94 13.15
N VAL A 210 14.36 2.60 11.87
CA VAL A 210 15.68 2.60 11.21
C VAL A 210 16.21 4.01 11.05
N PHE A 211 15.33 4.92 10.71
CA PHE A 211 15.67 6.32 10.53
C PHE A 211 15.51 7.11 11.84
N LYS A 212 15.77 8.39 11.76
CA LYS A 212 15.76 9.29 12.91
C LYS A 212 14.39 9.44 13.56
N GLU A 213 13.35 9.41 12.78
CA GLU A 213 11.96 9.48 13.24
C GLU A 213 11.45 8.05 13.56
N LYS A 214 10.60 7.94 14.55
CA LYS A 214 10.12 6.65 15.01
C LYS A 214 8.68 6.41 14.56
N SER A 215 8.46 5.26 13.96
CA SER A 215 7.11 4.78 13.69
C SER A 215 6.36 4.42 14.97
N VAL A 216 5.13 4.90 15.11
CA VAL A 216 4.31 4.70 16.31
C VAL A 216 2.91 4.22 15.98
N ASP A 217 2.27 3.58 16.94
CA ASP A 217 0.85 3.21 16.93
C ASP A 217 0.41 2.28 15.78
N ASN A 218 1.36 1.58 15.15
CA ASN A 218 1.02 0.50 14.24
C ASN A 218 0.57 -0.73 15.01
N CYS A 219 -0.40 -1.48 14.49
CA CYS A 219 -0.85 -2.69 15.17
C CYS A 219 -1.32 -3.80 14.23
N PHE A 220 -1.26 -5.04 14.75
CA PHE A 220 -1.64 -6.26 14.05
C PHE A 220 -2.68 -7.02 14.86
N SER A 221 -3.64 -7.68 14.20
CA SER A 221 -4.67 -8.39 14.94
C SER A 221 -5.39 -9.43 14.10
N GLY A 222 -5.31 -10.68 14.53
CA GLY A 222 -6.14 -11.76 13.97
C GLY A 222 -5.81 -12.14 12.54
N ASN A 223 -4.61 -11.86 12.06
CA ASN A 223 -4.17 -12.31 10.76
C ASN A 223 -3.84 -13.81 10.78
N THR A 224 -3.99 -14.46 9.66
CA THR A 224 -3.54 -15.85 9.46
C THR A 224 -2.29 -15.81 8.58
N TYR A 225 -1.22 -16.41 9.07
CA TYR A 225 0.07 -16.49 8.40
C TYR A 225 0.39 -17.94 8.03
N SER A 226 0.90 -18.20 6.84
CA SER A 226 1.44 -19.49 6.45
C SER A 226 2.93 -19.47 6.17
N GLY A 227 3.48 -18.28 5.94
CA GLY A 227 4.88 -18.01 5.66
C GLY A 227 5.60 -17.30 6.79
N ASN A 228 6.80 -16.84 6.49
CA ASN A 228 7.61 -16.03 7.40
C ASN A 228 6.97 -14.66 7.65
N THR A 229 7.23 -14.09 8.82
CA THR A 229 6.94 -12.68 9.10
C THR A 229 8.10 -12.04 9.84
N TYR A 230 8.29 -10.76 9.62
CA TYR A 230 9.21 -9.95 10.37
C TYR A 230 8.50 -8.70 10.90
N PRO A 231 8.39 -8.44 12.20
CA PRO A 231 8.74 -9.37 13.30
C PRO A 231 7.97 -10.70 13.28
N ALA A 232 8.39 -11.64 14.15
CA ALA A 232 7.76 -12.96 14.20
C ALA A 232 6.25 -12.90 14.50
N PRO A 233 5.42 -13.84 14.02
CA PRO A 233 3.96 -13.78 14.19
C PRO A 233 3.50 -13.62 15.63
N SER A 234 4.17 -14.31 16.56
CA SER A 234 3.85 -14.19 18.01
C SER A 234 4.14 -12.78 18.53
N GLU A 235 5.14 -12.11 18.02
CA GLU A 235 5.47 -10.73 18.40
C GLU A 235 4.49 -9.73 17.80
N LEU A 236 4.14 -9.89 16.52
CA LEU A 236 3.14 -9.06 15.85
C LEU A 236 1.80 -9.08 16.60
N GLU A 237 1.29 -10.24 16.95
CA GLU A 237 -0.04 -10.40 17.54
C GLU A 237 -0.06 -10.10 19.07
N THR A 238 1.07 -10.09 19.75
CA THR A 238 1.15 -9.80 21.20
C THR A 238 1.76 -8.45 21.50
N THR A 239 3.03 -8.22 21.17
CA THR A 239 3.73 -6.97 21.47
C THR A 239 3.16 -5.82 20.68
N TRP A 240 2.87 -6.07 19.41
CA TRP A 240 2.30 -5.10 18.46
C TRP A 240 0.80 -5.31 18.22
N GLY A 241 0.16 -6.12 19.04
CA GLY A 241 -1.27 -6.40 18.92
C GLY A 241 -2.15 -5.17 19.13
N CYS A 242 -3.22 -5.05 18.35
CA CYS A 242 -4.12 -3.90 18.40
C CYS A 242 -4.80 -3.67 19.75
N GLN A 243 -4.86 -4.67 20.61
CA GLN A 243 -5.33 -4.54 21.99
C GLN A 243 -4.39 -3.70 22.87
N ASN A 244 -3.13 -3.56 22.46
CA ASN A 244 -2.10 -2.81 23.18
C ASN A 244 -1.96 -1.36 22.67
N ALA A 245 -2.74 -0.96 21.69
CA ALA A 245 -2.65 0.31 20.97
C ALA A 245 -2.94 1.59 21.81
N THR A 246 -2.97 1.48 23.14
CA THR A 246 -3.11 2.64 24.04
C THR A 246 -1.77 3.19 24.53
N THR A 247 -0.68 2.49 24.27
CA THR A 247 0.70 2.95 24.52
C THR A 247 1.40 3.14 23.20
N PRO A 248 2.18 4.22 23.01
CA PRO A 248 2.95 4.39 21.80
C PRO A 248 3.80 3.13 21.56
N ASN A 249 3.44 2.38 20.55
CA ASN A 249 4.19 1.21 20.14
C ASN A 249 5.27 1.66 19.17
N PHE A 250 6.51 1.52 19.59
CA PHE A 250 7.65 1.72 18.71
C PHE A 250 8.05 0.36 18.17
N ILE A 251 7.79 0.09 16.92
CA ILE A 251 8.43 -1.03 16.25
C ILE A 251 9.84 -0.54 15.92
N THR A 252 10.81 -1.04 16.65
CA THR A 252 12.22 -0.77 16.40
C THR A 252 12.90 -2.07 16.10
N LEU A 253 13.76 -2.06 15.09
CA LEU A 253 14.68 -3.15 14.88
C LEU A 253 15.57 -3.34 16.10
N ALA A 254 15.87 -4.58 16.44
CA ALA A 254 16.54 -4.92 17.68
C ALA A 254 17.92 -4.26 17.82
N ASN A 255 18.55 -3.93 16.69
CA ASN A 255 19.86 -3.26 16.67
C ASN A 255 20.13 -2.58 15.31
N ALA A 256 21.14 -1.72 15.28
CA ALA A 256 21.52 -0.99 14.06
C ALA A 256 21.97 -1.90 12.89
N SER A 257 22.45 -3.10 13.17
CA SER A 257 22.83 -4.07 12.14
C SER A 257 21.60 -4.62 11.40
N GLU A 258 20.53 -4.89 12.13
CA GLU A 258 19.26 -5.31 11.51
C GLU A 258 18.62 -4.21 10.68
N GLY A 259 18.75 -2.96 11.13
CA GLY A 259 18.30 -1.81 10.36
C GLY A 259 19.03 -1.68 9.03
N THR A 260 20.34 -1.84 9.02
CA THR A 260 21.12 -1.82 7.79
C THR A 260 20.72 -2.98 6.87
N GLU A 261 20.56 -4.17 7.41
CA GLU A 261 20.16 -5.36 6.64
C GLU A 261 18.77 -5.20 6.02
N PHE A 262 17.83 -4.54 6.72
CA PHE A 262 16.51 -4.25 6.18
C PHE A 262 16.56 -3.20 5.06
N ILE A 263 17.37 -2.15 5.22
CA ILE A 263 17.58 -1.16 4.16
C ILE A 263 18.20 -1.82 2.92
N ASP A 264 19.22 -2.67 3.11
CA ASP A 264 19.84 -3.42 2.02
C ASP A 264 18.81 -4.30 1.30
N TYR A 265 17.86 -4.89 2.04
CA TYR A 265 16.76 -5.64 1.46
C TYR A 265 15.84 -4.76 0.62
N LEU A 266 15.40 -3.61 1.13
CA LEU A 266 14.58 -2.66 0.37
C LEU A 266 15.27 -2.19 -0.91
N LEU A 267 16.55 -1.84 -0.82
CA LEU A 267 17.35 -1.42 -1.97
C LEU A 267 17.48 -2.55 -3.00
N ALA A 268 17.62 -3.79 -2.56
CA ALA A 268 17.66 -4.94 -3.47
C ALA A 268 16.34 -5.16 -4.20
N LEU A 269 15.20 -4.95 -3.54
CA LEU A 269 13.88 -5.01 -4.19
C LEU A 269 13.70 -3.88 -5.22
N GLN A 270 14.16 -2.68 -4.89
CA GLN A 270 14.16 -1.54 -5.79
C GLN A 270 15.06 -1.80 -7.01
N GLU A 271 16.29 -2.22 -6.78
CA GLU A 271 17.25 -2.55 -7.83
C GLU A 271 16.72 -3.66 -8.75
N HIS A 272 16.05 -4.66 -8.19
CA HIS A 272 15.38 -5.69 -8.98
C HIS A 272 14.28 -5.08 -9.86
N SER A 273 13.46 -4.19 -9.32
CA SER A 273 12.43 -3.49 -10.08
C SER A 273 13.01 -2.71 -11.27
N GLU A 274 14.08 -1.96 -11.07
CA GLU A 274 14.72 -1.12 -12.08
C GLU A 274 15.45 -1.93 -13.16
N ASN A 275 16.14 -2.99 -12.78
CA ASN A 275 17.07 -3.73 -13.66
C ASN A 275 16.50 -5.03 -14.24
N ARG A 276 15.25 -5.41 -13.94
CA ARG A 276 14.66 -6.62 -14.48
C ARG A 276 14.55 -6.60 -16.01
N THR A 277 14.77 -7.76 -16.64
CA THR A 277 14.50 -7.92 -18.07
C THR A 277 12.99 -7.94 -18.30
N ARG A 278 12.50 -6.98 -19.08
CA ARG A 278 11.09 -6.87 -19.41
C ARG A 278 10.80 -7.52 -20.76
N GLU A 279 9.96 -8.52 -20.75
CA GLU A 279 9.44 -9.15 -21.96
C GLU A 279 8.14 -8.46 -22.39
N PRO A 280 7.82 -8.44 -23.69
CA PRO A 280 6.55 -7.90 -24.13
C PRO A 280 5.38 -8.60 -23.45
N GLN A 281 4.48 -7.85 -22.87
CA GLN A 281 3.30 -8.43 -22.24
C GLN A 281 2.35 -9.03 -23.28
N ALA A 282 1.76 -10.16 -22.93
CA ALA A 282 0.63 -10.67 -23.69
C ALA A 282 -0.54 -9.67 -23.67
N ALA A 283 -1.23 -9.54 -24.77
CA ALA A 283 -2.45 -8.75 -24.80
C ALA A 283 -3.40 -9.22 -23.68
N PRO A 284 -4.03 -8.29 -22.95
CA PRO A 284 -5.02 -8.69 -21.94
C PRO A 284 -6.12 -9.52 -22.58
N PRO A 285 -6.74 -10.45 -21.83
CA PRO A 285 -7.89 -11.18 -22.33
C PRO A 285 -8.97 -10.22 -22.78
N ALA A 286 -9.73 -10.61 -23.81
CA ALA A 286 -10.86 -9.81 -24.27
C ALA A 286 -11.78 -9.54 -23.08
N GLN A 287 -11.93 -8.26 -22.76
CA GLN A 287 -12.84 -7.85 -21.70
C GLN A 287 -14.29 -7.99 -22.20
N GLU A 288 -15.18 -8.33 -21.30
CA GLU A 288 -16.60 -8.11 -21.58
C GLU A 288 -16.76 -6.66 -22.03
N THR A 289 -17.34 -6.49 -23.20
CA THR A 289 -17.50 -5.16 -23.78
C THR A 289 -18.16 -4.26 -22.74
N MET A 290 -17.45 -3.25 -22.30
CA MET A 290 -18.09 -2.19 -21.55
C MET A 290 -19.32 -1.76 -22.32
N SER A 291 -20.46 -1.68 -21.65
CA SER A 291 -21.65 -1.08 -22.24
C SER A 291 -21.22 0.23 -22.86
N ASN A 292 -21.59 0.45 -24.13
CA ASN A 292 -21.24 1.68 -24.84
C ASN A 292 -21.48 2.87 -23.88
N PRO A 293 -20.43 3.61 -23.46
CA PRO A 293 -20.56 4.70 -22.50
C PRO A 293 -21.49 5.82 -23.00
N CYS A 294 -21.74 5.84 -24.30
CA CYS A 294 -22.67 6.77 -24.92
C CYS A 294 -24.10 6.24 -25.04
N ARG A 295 -24.37 5.02 -24.59
CA ARG A 295 -25.72 4.49 -24.57
C ARG A 295 -26.54 5.20 -23.49
N GLU A 296 -27.66 5.78 -23.89
CA GLU A 296 -28.59 6.53 -23.01
C GLU A 296 -28.04 7.87 -22.51
N VAL A 297 -26.95 8.37 -23.08
CA VAL A 297 -26.40 9.70 -22.79
C VAL A 297 -26.87 10.68 -23.87
N PRO A 298 -27.26 11.92 -23.52
CA PRO A 298 -27.57 12.94 -24.52
C PRO A 298 -26.41 13.12 -25.51
N VAL A 299 -26.74 13.33 -26.77
CA VAL A 299 -25.76 13.56 -27.83
C VAL A 299 -24.81 14.71 -27.46
N THR A 300 -23.54 14.44 -27.39
CA THR A 300 -22.45 15.38 -27.11
C THR A 300 -21.31 15.17 -28.11
N PRO A 301 -20.31 16.08 -28.21
CA PRO A 301 -19.12 15.84 -29.03
C PRO A 301 -18.35 14.55 -28.67
N LEU A 302 -18.47 14.07 -27.45
CA LEU A 302 -17.86 12.82 -26.98
C LEU A 302 -18.76 11.59 -27.19
N CYS A 303 -20.06 11.80 -27.33
CA CYS A 303 -21.06 10.76 -27.56
C CYS A 303 -21.96 11.22 -28.72
N PRO A 304 -21.46 11.13 -29.99
CA PRO A 304 -22.17 11.59 -31.18
C PRO A 304 -23.41 10.75 -31.50
#